data_910bbfc78df2897c817818c1c1753cfd
#
_entry.id   910bbfc78df2897c817818c1c1753cfd
#
_cell.length_a   1.000
_cell.length_b   1.000
_cell.length_c   1.000
_cell.angle_alpha   90.00
_cell.angle_beta   90.00
_cell.angle_gamma   90.00
#
_symmetry.space_group_name_H-M   'P 1'
#
loop_
_entity.id
_entity.type
_entity.pdbx_description
1 polymer ?
#
loop_
_entity_poly.entity_id
_entity_poly.type
_entity_poly.pdbx_seq_one_letter_code
_entity_poly.pdbx_strand_id
1 'polypeptide(L)'
;MKNLAKYISIGLIAGLIVTGCGSEGAGNAASTDSGIAAADSTVAADTESSVAEEEVSAPRLDLTSFKASDYVTLGDYTEIAISAADIEPTEEQLQEKIKEFTTSHAPADYEAKDGDTVNIDYVGKKDDVPFDGGTASGYDLTLGSGAFIDGFEEGLIGTKAGDQVSLDLTFPEDYGAENLAGAAVVFEVTVNSIKPAEPVEYTDELVAANTDYDTTEKYNEYLKESIRSSNKNAKSSEAFMNLGEFTGEYPEGLANYYYDYYTQMYTYYYGADALKQAAASYDSTRDYMKEYLGEGLNQQMQADLLLLAVAEKENIACEGEDYESYIEGVLGQVGTSREELINQYGEGFVNYSYLTDRAYALLNDRVVVK
;
A
#
# COMPACT_ATOMS: atom_id res chain seq x y z
N MET A 1 2.27 16.71 -9.86
CA MET A 1 2.78 15.32 -9.62
C MET A 1 3.28 15.08 -8.19
N LYS A 2 3.89 16.03 -7.47
CA LYS A 2 4.36 15.83 -6.08
C LYS A 2 3.26 15.72 -5.02
N ASN A 3 2.02 16.10 -5.32
CA ASN A 3 0.95 16.17 -4.32
C ASN A 3 0.11 14.87 -4.18
N LEU A 4 0.04 14.04 -5.21
CA LEU A 4 -0.84 12.85 -5.18
C LEU A 4 -0.28 11.70 -4.31
N ALA A 5 1.05 11.58 -4.17
CA ALA A 5 1.64 10.61 -3.23
C ALA A 5 1.24 10.87 -1.76
N LYS A 6 0.87 12.10 -1.43
CA LYS A 6 0.30 12.46 -0.12
C LYS A 6 -1.15 11.99 0.07
N TYR A 7 -1.91 11.82 -1.02
CA TYR A 7 -3.30 11.33 -0.96
C TYR A 7 -3.41 9.88 -0.46
N ILE A 8 -2.38 9.07 -0.70
CA ILE A 8 -2.33 7.66 -0.32
C ILE A 8 -2.27 7.50 1.21
N SER A 9 -1.64 8.44 1.92
CA SER A 9 -1.37 8.28 3.36
C SER A 9 -2.60 8.50 4.25
N ILE A 10 -3.57 9.33 3.83
CA ILE A 10 -4.76 9.64 4.65
C ILE A 10 -5.93 8.70 4.31
N GLY A 11 -6.08 8.28 3.05
CA GLY A 11 -7.02 7.22 2.67
C GLY A 11 -6.70 5.87 3.32
N LEU A 12 -5.43 5.63 3.68
CA LEU A 12 -4.98 4.43 4.41
C LEU A 12 -5.41 4.44 5.90
N ILE A 13 -5.61 5.59 6.51
CA ILE A 13 -6.06 5.66 7.92
C ILE A 13 -7.54 5.25 8.02
N ALA A 14 -8.37 5.61 7.04
CA ALA A 14 -9.77 5.16 6.97
C ALA A 14 -9.92 3.75 6.35
N GLY A 15 -8.99 3.31 5.48
CA GLY A 15 -9.01 2.00 4.82
C GLY A 15 -8.46 0.84 5.66
N LEU A 16 -7.76 1.11 6.78
CA LEU A 16 -7.21 0.08 7.67
C LEU A 16 -8.27 -0.67 8.48
N ILE A 17 -9.51 -0.20 8.48
CA ILE A 17 -10.60 -0.80 9.26
C ILE A 17 -11.15 -2.07 8.58
N VAL A 18 -10.98 -2.24 7.26
CA VAL A 18 -11.64 -3.32 6.51
C VAL A 18 -10.70 -4.44 6.04
N THR A 19 -9.37 -4.29 6.15
CA THR A 19 -8.41 -5.34 5.73
C THR A 19 -8.31 -6.54 6.68
N GLY A 20 -9.24 -6.69 7.62
CA GLY A 20 -9.33 -7.85 8.51
C GLY A 20 -10.28 -8.96 8.06
N CYS A 21 -11.01 -8.80 6.96
CA CYS A 21 -11.83 -9.88 6.42
C CYS A 21 -11.01 -10.71 5.42
N GLY A 22 -10.80 -11.98 5.78
CA GLY A 22 -10.00 -12.95 5.03
C GLY A 22 -10.35 -12.98 3.55
N SER A 23 -9.33 -12.80 2.73
CA SER A 23 -9.40 -13.08 1.31
C SER A 23 -9.15 -14.57 1.06
N GLU A 24 -10.19 -15.38 1.22
CA GLU A 24 -10.30 -16.58 0.40
C GLU A 24 -11.15 -16.19 -0.82
N GLY A 25 -10.46 -15.97 -1.95
CA GLY A 25 -11.13 -15.90 -3.23
C GLY A 25 -11.02 -14.60 -4.02
N ALA A 26 -9.80 -14.08 -4.18
CA ALA A 26 -9.51 -13.26 -5.35
C ALA A 26 -8.34 -13.93 -6.07
N GLY A 27 -8.69 -14.74 -7.06
CA GLY A 27 -7.73 -15.38 -7.94
C GLY A 27 -6.86 -14.33 -8.63
N ASN A 28 -5.58 -14.60 -8.52
CA ASN A 28 -4.58 -14.43 -9.57
C ASN A 28 -4.86 -13.32 -10.58
N ALA A 29 -4.70 -12.06 -10.17
CA ALA A 29 -4.35 -11.03 -11.13
C ALA A 29 -2.83 -11.14 -11.32
N ALA A 30 -2.46 -11.79 -12.39
CA ALA A 30 -1.10 -12.01 -12.81
C ALA A 30 -0.27 -10.72 -12.68
N SER A 31 0.84 -10.82 -11.97
CA SER A 31 1.98 -9.96 -12.23
C SER A 31 2.45 -10.28 -13.65
N THR A 32 1.90 -9.59 -14.62
CA THR A 32 2.55 -9.50 -15.92
C THR A 32 3.67 -8.49 -15.75
N ASP A 33 4.85 -9.06 -15.51
CA ASP A 33 6.11 -8.44 -15.85
C ASP A 33 5.97 -7.87 -17.27
N SER A 34 5.92 -6.55 -17.35
CA SER A 34 6.06 -5.81 -18.60
C SER A 34 7.27 -4.92 -18.42
N GLY A 35 8.43 -5.48 -18.78
CA GLY A 35 9.63 -4.73 -19.02
C GLY A 35 9.30 -3.51 -19.89
N ILE A 36 9.25 -2.34 -19.29
CA ILE A 36 9.23 -1.08 -20.04
C ILE A 36 10.68 -0.74 -20.33
N ALA A 37 11.09 -1.14 -21.54
CA ALA A 37 12.26 -0.55 -22.17
C ALA A 37 12.11 0.98 -22.13
N ALA A 38 13.14 1.68 -21.65
CA ALA A 38 13.22 3.12 -21.69
C ALA A 38 13.09 3.58 -23.14
N ALA A 39 11.91 4.09 -23.51
CA ALA A 39 11.73 4.76 -24.77
C ALA A 39 12.21 6.21 -24.62
N ASP A 40 13.29 6.51 -25.34
CA ASP A 40 13.82 7.80 -25.66
C ASP A 40 12.71 8.80 -26.00
N SER A 41 12.57 9.87 -25.23
CA SER A 41 11.76 11.04 -25.58
C SER A 41 12.66 12.24 -25.87
N THR A 42 13.33 12.22 -27.04
CA THR A 42 13.72 13.45 -27.73
C THR A 42 12.58 13.86 -28.64
N VAL A 43 11.68 14.72 -28.17
CA VAL A 43 10.84 15.53 -29.06
C VAL A 43 11.06 16.99 -28.73
N ALA A 44 11.51 17.67 -29.79
CA ALA A 44 11.79 19.09 -29.85
C ALA A 44 10.64 19.96 -29.36
N ALA A 45 10.99 21.03 -28.67
CA ALA A 45 10.14 22.17 -28.40
C ALA A 45 9.63 22.75 -29.74
N ASP A 46 8.30 22.80 -29.88
CA ASP A 46 7.54 23.94 -30.39
C ASP A 46 6.09 23.51 -30.63
N THR A 47 5.23 23.91 -29.72
CA THR A 47 3.93 24.56 -30.02
C THR A 47 3.23 24.81 -28.69
N GLU A 48 3.16 26.09 -28.32
CA GLU A 48 2.21 26.56 -27.30
C GLU A 48 0.79 26.21 -27.75
N SER A 49 0.23 25.14 -27.17
CA SER A 49 -1.21 24.95 -27.10
C SER A 49 -1.56 25.07 -25.62
N SER A 50 -2.06 26.23 -25.22
CA SER A 50 -2.67 26.47 -23.94
C SER A 50 -3.98 25.67 -23.83
N VAL A 51 -3.87 24.40 -23.54
CA VAL A 51 -4.94 23.64 -22.89
C VAL A 51 -4.75 23.95 -21.42
N ALA A 52 -5.65 24.75 -20.86
CA ALA A 52 -5.76 24.91 -19.41
C ALA A 52 -5.81 23.51 -18.83
N GLU A 53 -4.80 23.14 -18.03
CA GLU A 53 -4.92 22.00 -17.12
C GLU A 53 -6.09 22.33 -16.22
N GLU A 54 -7.27 21.74 -16.47
CA GLU A 54 -8.32 21.71 -15.47
C GLU A 54 -7.68 21.07 -14.24
N GLU A 55 -7.46 21.87 -13.20
CA GLU A 55 -7.14 21.34 -11.88
C GLU A 55 -8.28 20.41 -11.49
N VAL A 56 -8.07 19.11 -11.64
CA VAL A 56 -9.01 18.10 -11.19
C VAL A 56 -9.05 18.20 -9.68
N SER A 57 -10.05 18.91 -9.17
CA SER A 57 -10.24 19.06 -7.74
C SER A 57 -10.50 17.69 -7.10
N ALA A 58 -9.91 17.43 -5.94
CA ALA A 58 -10.16 16.21 -5.19
C ALA A 58 -11.67 16.04 -4.94
N PRO A 59 -12.19 14.78 -4.97
CA PRO A 59 -13.58 14.49 -4.65
C PRO A 59 -13.95 15.06 -3.29
N ARG A 60 -15.16 15.62 -3.18
CA ARG A 60 -15.63 16.25 -1.95
C ARG A 60 -16.74 15.40 -1.33
N LEU A 61 -16.54 14.97 -0.09
CA LEU A 61 -17.58 14.30 0.69
C LEU A 61 -18.45 15.34 1.40
N ASP A 62 -19.77 15.25 1.20
CA ASP A 62 -20.75 16.08 1.89
C ASP A 62 -21.56 15.23 2.88
N LEU A 63 -21.15 15.24 4.14
CA LEU A 63 -21.83 14.54 5.23
C LEU A 63 -23.19 15.17 5.59
N THR A 64 -23.48 16.39 5.13
CA THR A 64 -24.76 17.04 5.41
C THR A 64 -25.86 16.58 4.47
N SER A 65 -25.53 15.90 3.37
CA SER A 65 -26.45 15.43 2.34
C SER A 65 -27.25 14.18 2.73
N PHE A 66 -26.87 13.49 3.80
CA PHE A 66 -27.54 12.28 4.27
C PHE A 66 -27.41 12.07 5.78
N LYS A 67 -28.21 11.15 6.31
CA LYS A 67 -28.04 10.60 7.66
C LYS A 67 -27.74 9.12 7.55
N ALA A 68 -26.67 8.67 8.21
CA ALA A 68 -26.28 7.27 8.15
C ALA A 68 -27.36 6.34 8.77
N SER A 69 -28.08 6.82 9.80
CA SER A 69 -29.18 6.13 10.44
C SER A 69 -30.41 5.87 9.53
N ASP A 70 -30.47 6.51 8.35
CA ASP A 70 -31.50 6.21 7.35
C ASP A 70 -31.17 4.94 6.53
N TYR A 71 -29.90 4.50 6.55
CA TYR A 71 -29.36 3.39 5.75
C TYR A 71 -28.96 2.18 6.56
N VAL A 72 -28.78 2.33 7.88
CA VAL A 72 -28.41 1.25 8.78
C VAL A 72 -29.13 1.39 10.12
N THR A 73 -29.73 0.28 10.58
CA THR A 73 -30.28 0.16 11.92
C THR A 73 -29.25 -0.51 12.83
N LEU A 74 -28.85 0.17 13.90
CA LEU A 74 -27.87 -0.36 14.86
C LEU A 74 -28.53 -1.27 15.89
N GLY A 75 -27.97 -2.48 16.05
CA GLY A 75 -28.28 -3.38 17.17
C GLY A 75 -27.75 -2.86 18.51
N ASP A 76 -27.74 -3.74 19.50
CA ASP A 76 -27.13 -3.45 20.81
C ASP A 76 -25.60 -3.62 20.73
N TYR A 77 -24.87 -2.57 21.06
CA TYR A 77 -23.41 -2.55 21.09
C TYR A 77 -22.88 -2.07 22.46
N THR A 78 -23.65 -2.24 23.52
CA THR A 78 -23.20 -1.93 24.89
C THR A 78 -22.07 -2.86 25.35
N GLU A 79 -22.05 -4.09 24.85
CA GLU A 79 -21.00 -5.08 25.02
C GLU A 79 -20.88 -5.91 23.73
N ILE A 80 -19.67 -5.97 23.14
CA ILE A 80 -19.40 -6.70 21.90
C ILE A 80 -18.53 -7.90 22.25
N ALA A 81 -19.14 -9.08 22.35
CA ALA A 81 -18.43 -10.29 22.73
C ALA A 81 -17.76 -10.95 21.50
N ILE A 82 -16.46 -11.22 21.61
CA ILE A 82 -15.70 -12.07 20.70
C ILE A 82 -15.14 -13.27 21.45
N SER A 83 -15.00 -14.41 20.74
CA SER A 83 -14.50 -15.64 21.38
C SER A 83 -12.99 -15.60 21.59
N ALA A 84 -12.53 -15.98 22.79
CA ALA A 84 -11.10 -16.14 23.06
C ALA A 84 -10.47 -17.17 22.12
N ALA A 85 -11.19 -18.22 21.76
CA ALA A 85 -10.68 -19.25 20.85
C ALA A 85 -10.44 -18.72 19.42
N ASP A 86 -11.22 -17.73 18.99
CA ASP A 86 -11.13 -17.17 17.62
C ASP A 86 -9.94 -16.21 17.45
N ILE A 87 -9.34 -15.77 18.54
CA ILE A 87 -8.20 -14.86 18.51
C ILE A 87 -6.85 -15.57 18.80
N GLU A 88 -6.88 -16.83 19.27
CA GLU A 88 -5.65 -17.56 19.53
C GLU A 88 -4.88 -17.82 18.23
N PRO A 89 -3.56 -17.59 18.22
CA PRO A 89 -2.71 -17.86 17.07
C PRO A 89 -2.72 -19.34 16.68
N THR A 90 -2.93 -19.64 15.43
CA THR A 90 -2.74 -20.99 14.92
C THR A 90 -1.27 -21.26 14.59
N GLU A 91 -0.90 -22.54 14.60
CA GLU A 91 0.45 -22.93 14.16
C GLU A 91 0.74 -22.53 12.72
N GLU A 92 -0.25 -22.60 11.84
CA GLU A 92 -0.15 -22.18 10.45
C GLU A 92 0.18 -20.68 10.32
N GLN A 93 -0.53 -19.80 11.05
CA GLN A 93 -0.25 -18.37 11.08
C GLN A 93 1.16 -18.07 11.60
N LEU A 94 1.61 -18.80 12.63
CA LEU A 94 2.96 -18.63 13.17
C LEU A 94 4.02 -19.05 12.13
N GLN A 95 3.83 -20.19 11.47
CA GLN A 95 4.75 -20.68 10.44
C GLN A 95 4.80 -19.75 9.22
N GLU A 96 3.67 -19.14 8.85
CA GLU A 96 3.63 -18.14 7.78
C GLU A 96 4.45 -16.91 8.14
N LYS A 97 4.32 -16.40 9.39
CA LYS A 97 5.14 -15.28 9.87
C LYS A 97 6.62 -15.60 9.95
N ILE A 98 6.98 -16.83 10.37
CA ILE A 98 8.36 -17.29 10.36
C ILE A 98 8.88 -17.38 8.92
N LYS A 99 8.09 -17.91 7.99
CA LYS A 99 8.43 -17.97 6.56
C LYS A 99 8.64 -16.57 5.97
N GLU A 100 7.73 -15.64 6.24
CA GLU A 100 7.86 -14.24 5.82
C GLU A 100 9.16 -13.61 6.36
N PHE A 101 9.48 -13.84 7.64
CA PHE A 101 10.71 -13.37 8.24
C PHE A 101 11.95 -13.97 7.57
N THR A 102 11.97 -15.29 7.36
CA THR A 102 13.13 -16.03 6.80
C THR A 102 13.32 -15.83 5.29
N THR A 103 12.30 -15.36 4.57
CA THR A 103 12.42 -14.92 3.17
C THR A 103 12.80 -13.44 3.05
N SER A 104 12.60 -12.65 4.10
CA SER A 104 12.90 -11.21 4.09
C SER A 104 14.29 -10.87 4.64
N HIS A 105 14.92 -11.80 5.36
CA HIS A 105 16.19 -11.59 6.05
C HIS A 105 17.17 -12.72 5.75
N ALA A 106 18.37 -12.34 5.32
CA ALA A 106 19.49 -13.28 5.12
C ALA A 106 20.46 -13.23 6.30
N PRO A 107 21.13 -14.36 6.66
CA PRO A 107 22.27 -14.33 7.56
C PRO A 107 23.40 -13.42 7.01
N ALA A 108 24.24 -12.89 7.89
CA ALA A 108 25.32 -11.97 7.49
C ALA A 108 26.35 -12.58 6.54
N ASP A 109 26.48 -13.91 6.55
CA ASP A 109 27.38 -14.66 5.68
C ASP A 109 26.68 -15.30 4.46
N TYR A 110 25.40 -14.95 4.26
CA TYR A 110 24.62 -15.45 3.12
C TYR A 110 25.21 -14.96 1.80
N GLU A 111 25.40 -15.87 0.87
CA GLU A 111 25.85 -15.60 -0.50
C GLU A 111 24.65 -15.56 -1.43
N ALA A 112 24.53 -14.50 -2.21
CA ALA A 112 23.45 -14.31 -3.17
C ALA A 112 23.40 -15.44 -4.19
N LYS A 113 22.21 -15.90 -4.52
CA LYS A 113 21.93 -16.99 -5.46
C LYS A 113 21.01 -16.52 -6.57
N ASP A 114 20.94 -17.30 -7.62
CA ASP A 114 19.95 -17.13 -8.67
C ASP A 114 18.53 -17.17 -8.08
N GLY A 115 17.67 -16.24 -8.47
CA GLY A 115 16.32 -16.03 -7.93
C GLY A 115 16.24 -15.10 -6.71
N ASP A 116 17.34 -14.82 -6.01
CA ASP A 116 17.35 -13.88 -4.89
C ASP A 116 17.15 -12.44 -5.39
N THR A 117 16.57 -11.59 -4.55
CA THR A 117 16.50 -10.15 -4.82
C THR A 117 17.60 -9.43 -4.02
N VAL A 118 18.49 -8.76 -4.73
CA VAL A 118 19.55 -7.94 -4.13
C VAL A 118 19.15 -6.47 -4.21
N ASN A 119 19.27 -5.74 -3.10
CA ASN A 119 19.17 -4.28 -3.09
C ASN A 119 20.56 -3.71 -3.35
N ILE A 120 20.70 -2.91 -4.41
CA ILE A 120 22.00 -2.44 -4.88
C ILE A 120 22.03 -0.93 -5.12
N ASP A 121 23.23 -0.37 -4.92
CA ASP A 121 23.61 0.90 -5.51
C ASP A 121 24.58 0.61 -6.63
N TYR A 122 24.42 1.27 -7.79
CA TYR A 122 25.34 1.07 -8.89
C TYR A 122 25.68 2.35 -9.64
N VAL A 123 26.89 2.40 -10.21
CA VAL A 123 27.37 3.46 -11.09
C VAL A 123 28.03 2.83 -12.31
N GLY A 124 27.40 2.97 -13.48
CA GLY A 124 27.97 2.56 -14.77
C GLY A 124 28.86 3.66 -15.38
N LYS A 125 30.04 3.27 -15.80
CA LYS A 125 31.07 4.17 -16.39
C LYS A 125 31.49 3.64 -17.74
N LYS A 126 31.66 4.58 -18.72
CA LYS A 126 32.33 4.34 -19.98
C LYS A 126 33.55 5.24 -20.06
N ASP A 127 34.70 4.67 -20.31
CA ASP A 127 35.99 5.41 -20.31
C ASP A 127 36.19 6.22 -18.99
N ASP A 128 35.89 5.60 -17.85
CA ASP A 128 35.88 6.16 -16.48
C ASP A 128 34.90 7.33 -16.24
N VAL A 129 33.97 7.59 -17.15
CA VAL A 129 32.98 8.65 -17.01
C VAL A 129 31.59 8.02 -16.82
N PRO A 130 30.84 8.38 -15.74
CA PRO A 130 29.46 7.94 -15.58
C PRO A 130 28.60 8.33 -16.79
N PHE A 131 27.72 7.43 -17.24
CA PHE A 131 26.80 7.68 -18.34
C PHE A 131 25.36 7.81 -17.85
N ASP A 132 24.55 8.54 -18.63
CA ASP A 132 23.12 8.76 -18.31
C ASP A 132 22.35 7.43 -18.26
N GLY A 133 21.53 7.26 -17.21
CA GLY A 133 20.79 6.02 -16.96
C GLY A 133 21.63 4.88 -16.34
N GLY A 134 22.96 5.08 -16.18
CA GLY A 134 23.86 4.09 -15.58
C GLY A 134 23.96 4.14 -14.06
N THR A 135 23.17 4.96 -13.36
CA THR A 135 23.32 5.15 -11.90
C THR A 135 21.97 5.05 -11.19
N ALA A 136 21.91 4.25 -10.14
CA ALA A 136 20.80 4.22 -9.20
C ALA A 136 21.28 3.87 -7.79
N SER A 137 20.44 4.18 -6.79
CA SER A 137 20.63 3.79 -5.40
C SER A 137 19.35 3.13 -4.88
N GLY A 138 19.53 2.05 -4.07
CA GLY A 138 18.44 1.31 -3.47
C GLY A 138 17.58 0.55 -4.49
N TYR A 139 18.18 0.13 -5.61
CA TYR A 139 17.47 -0.61 -6.65
C TYR A 139 17.35 -2.09 -6.27
N ASP A 140 16.13 -2.62 -6.27
CA ASP A 140 15.86 -4.03 -6.04
C ASP A 140 15.96 -4.80 -7.37
N LEU A 141 16.94 -5.71 -7.46
CA LEU A 141 17.20 -6.56 -8.63
C LEU A 141 17.04 -8.03 -8.27
N THR A 142 16.13 -8.72 -8.96
CA THR A 142 16.04 -10.17 -8.87
C THR A 142 17.08 -10.80 -9.80
N LEU A 143 18.01 -11.60 -9.25
CA LEU A 143 19.05 -12.28 -10.01
C LEU A 143 18.43 -13.35 -10.90
N GLY A 144 18.83 -13.40 -12.18
CA GLY A 144 18.24 -14.27 -13.19
C GLY A 144 17.02 -13.70 -13.90
N SER A 145 16.60 -12.45 -13.58
CA SER A 145 15.46 -11.80 -14.23
C SER A 145 15.73 -11.35 -15.68
N GLY A 146 16.99 -11.13 -16.04
CA GLY A 146 17.39 -10.56 -17.33
C GLY A 146 17.05 -9.08 -17.47
N ALA A 147 16.86 -8.35 -16.36
CA ALA A 147 16.59 -6.92 -16.37
C ALA A 147 17.80 -6.06 -16.72
N PHE A 148 18.99 -6.60 -16.59
CA PHE A 148 20.28 -5.96 -16.90
C PHE A 148 20.97 -6.62 -18.09
N ILE A 149 22.05 -6.00 -18.58
CA ILE A 149 22.89 -6.56 -19.65
C ILE A 149 23.60 -7.82 -19.16
N ASP A 150 23.92 -8.70 -20.10
CA ASP A 150 24.58 -9.99 -19.85
C ASP A 150 25.82 -9.83 -18.96
N GLY A 151 25.96 -10.68 -17.95
CA GLY A 151 27.05 -10.68 -17.00
C GLY A 151 26.85 -9.81 -15.76
N PHE A 152 25.86 -8.93 -15.74
CA PHE A 152 25.60 -8.07 -14.57
C PHE A 152 25.04 -8.88 -13.40
N GLU A 153 23.94 -9.60 -13.64
CA GLU A 153 23.27 -10.39 -12.59
C GLU A 153 24.14 -11.59 -12.17
N GLU A 154 24.79 -12.26 -13.12
CA GLU A 154 25.71 -13.35 -12.85
C GLU A 154 26.92 -12.89 -12.01
N GLY A 155 27.40 -11.65 -12.22
CA GLY A 155 28.50 -11.07 -11.46
C GLY A 155 28.16 -10.76 -10.00
N LEU A 156 26.87 -10.76 -9.65
CA LEU A 156 26.40 -10.56 -8.29
C LEU A 156 26.11 -11.88 -7.55
N ILE A 157 26.04 -13.01 -8.26
CA ILE A 157 25.91 -14.31 -7.61
C ILE A 157 27.15 -14.61 -6.76
N GLY A 158 26.94 -15.05 -5.51
CA GLY A 158 28.00 -15.31 -4.54
C GLY A 158 28.46 -14.07 -3.73
N THR A 159 27.92 -12.89 -4.00
CA THR A 159 28.18 -11.69 -3.18
C THR A 159 27.38 -11.73 -1.87
N LYS A 160 27.81 -10.93 -0.89
CA LYS A 160 27.17 -10.76 0.41
C LYS A 160 26.72 -9.32 0.59
N ALA A 161 25.79 -9.12 1.52
CA ALA A 161 25.42 -7.75 1.93
C ALA A 161 26.67 -6.98 2.42
N GLY A 162 26.85 -5.77 1.92
CA GLY A 162 28.01 -4.92 2.16
C GLY A 162 29.14 -5.08 1.14
N ASP A 163 29.10 -6.05 0.26
CA ASP A 163 30.14 -6.23 -0.77
C ASP A 163 30.10 -5.11 -1.81
N GLN A 164 31.29 -4.76 -2.30
CA GLN A 164 31.48 -3.86 -3.43
C GLN A 164 32.18 -4.64 -4.55
N VAL A 165 31.57 -4.66 -5.72
CA VAL A 165 32.08 -5.37 -6.88
C VAL A 165 32.21 -4.44 -8.07
N SER A 166 33.18 -4.72 -8.93
CA SER A 166 33.37 -4.03 -10.20
C SER A 166 33.14 -5.02 -11.32
N LEU A 167 32.16 -4.75 -12.19
CA LEU A 167 31.76 -5.61 -13.28
C LEU A 167 32.19 -5.00 -14.61
N ASP A 168 33.11 -5.67 -15.31
CA ASP A 168 33.54 -5.30 -16.67
C ASP A 168 32.57 -5.95 -17.67
N LEU A 169 31.71 -5.15 -18.31
CA LEU A 169 30.63 -5.62 -19.16
C LEU A 169 30.68 -4.97 -20.54
N THR A 170 29.92 -5.53 -21.49
CA THR A 170 29.79 -4.96 -22.82
C THR A 170 28.30 -4.90 -23.20
N PHE A 171 27.84 -3.73 -23.60
CA PHE A 171 26.48 -3.58 -24.10
C PHE A 171 26.28 -4.38 -25.40
N PRO A 172 25.09 -4.97 -25.63
CA PRO A 172 24.76 -5.59 -26.90
C PRO A 172 24.94 -4.64 -28.09
N GLU A 173 25.29 -5.17 -29.27
CA GLU A 173 25.48 -4.38 -30.50
C GLU A 173 24.19 -3.68 -30.98
N ASP A 174 23.04 -4.24 -30.60
CA ASP A 174 21.69 -3.74 -30.92
C ASP A 174 21.04 -2.98 -29.77
N TYR A 175 21.83 -2.52 -28.78
CA TYR A 175 21.31 -1.76 -27.66
C TYR A 175 20.69 -0.44 -28.10
N GLY A 176 19.51 -0.08 -27.57
CA GLY A 176 18.71 1.06 -28.02
C GLY A 176 19.39 2.43 -27.96
N ALA A 177 20.38 2.61 -27.06
CA ALA A 177 21.19 3.83 -26.99
C ALA A 177 22.44 3.68 -27.89
N GLU A 178 22.46 4.33 -29.05
CA GLU A 178 23.53 4.22 -30.05
C GLU A 178 24.93 4.49 -29.50
N ASN A 179 25.06 5.40 -28.51
CA ASN A 179 26.34 5.75 -27.87
C ASN A 179 26.86 4.67 -26.91
N LEU A 180 26.01 3.68 -26.56
CA LEU A 180 26.34 2.54 -25.69
C LEU A 180 26.38 1.22 -26.44
N ALA A 181 25.75 1.09 -27.61
CA ALA A 181 25.74 -0.15 -28.41
C ALA A 181 27.17 -0.65 -28.66
N GLY A 182 27.44 -1.93 -28.27
CA GLY A 182 28.75 -2.56 -28.37
C GLY A 182 29.83 -1.98 -27.47
N ALA A 183 29.52 -1.01 -26.60
CA ALA A 183 30.51 -0.35 -25.77
C ALA A 183 30.89 -1.19 -24.54
N ALA A 184 32.20 -1.23 -24.25
CA ALA A 184 32.69 -1.75 -22.98
C ALA A 184 32.49 -0.73 -21.87
N VAL A 185 31.97 -1.19 -20.74
CA VAL A 185 31.64 -0.37 -19.57
C VAL A 185 32.04 -1.06 -18.28
N VAL A 186 32.18 -0.29 -17.21
CA VAL A 186 32.44 -0.82 -15.87
C VAL A 186 31.29 -0.38 -14.97
N PHE A 187 30.66 -1.34 -14.30
CA PHE A 187 29.70 -1.04 -13.24
C PHE A 187 30.35 -1.26 -11.87
N GLU A 188 30.38 -0.21 -11.07
CA GLU A 188 30.72 -0.29 -9.65
C GLU A 188 29.41 -0.51 -8.89
N VAL A 189 29.28 -1.65 -8.21
CA VAL A 189 28.05 -2.05 -7.54
C VAL A 189 28.30 -2.28 -6.07
N THR A 190 27.44 -1.74 -5.20
CA THR A 190 27.41 -2.02 -3.77
C THR A 190 26.14 -2.84 -3.48
N VAL A 191 26.29 -3.99 -2.84
CA VAL A 191 25.16 -4.83 -2.39
C VAL A 191 24.74 -4.36 -1.00
N ASN A 192 23.58 -3.72 -0.90
CA ASN A 192 23.09 -3.18 0.37
C ASN A 192 22.46 -4.26 1.25
N SER A 193 21.62 -5.11 0.64
CA SER A 193 20.95 -6.24 1.32
C SER A 193 20.58 -7.33 0.32
N ILE A 194 20.31 -8.53 0.84
CA ILE A 194 19.87 -9.67 0.05
C ILE A 194 18.58 -10.22 0.66
N LYS A 195 17.57 -10.38 -0.18
CA LYS A 195 16.32 -11.03 0.15
C LYS A 195 16.29 -12.40 -0.53
N PRO A 196 16.41 -13.51 0.23
CA PRO A 196 16.41 -14.85 -0.33
C PRO A 196 15.12 -15.17 -1.07
N ALA A 197 15.22 -15.89 -2.19
CA ALA A 197 14.06 -16.42 -2.92
C ALA A 197 13.34 -17.52 -2.14
N GLU A 198 14.11 -18.29 -1.38
CA GLU A 198 13.62 -19.38 -0.53
C GLU A 198 13.91 -19.09 0.94
N PRO A 199 13.07 -19.56 1.88
CA PRO A 199 13.30 -19.34 3.31
C PRO A 199 14.67 -19.87 3.75
N VAL A 200 15.42 -19.03 4.47
CA VAL A 200 16.65 -19.46 5.14
C VAL A 200 16.35 -20.17 6.46
N GLU A 201 17.36 -20.82 7.07
CA GLU A 201 17.19 -21.46 8.36
C GLU A 201 16.81 -20.45 9.45
N TYR A 202 15.78 -20.76 10.22
CA TYR A 202 15.29 -19.93 11.32
C TYR A 202 16.11 -20.20 12.58
N THR A 203 17.07 -19.33 12.86
CA THR A 203 18.03 -19.48 13.97
C THR A 203 17.99 -18.29 14.93
N ASP A 204 18.54 -18.51 16.13
CA ASP A 204 18.68 -17.43 17.11
C ASP A 204 19.60 -16.33 16.61
N GLU A 205 20.64 -16.67 15.84
CA GLU A 205 21.55 -15.72 15.22
C GLU A 205 20.84 -14.84 14.20
N LEU A 206 19.96 -15.42 13.36
CA LEU A 206 19.18 -14.68 12.38
C LEU A 206 18.22 -13.71 13.07
N VAL A 207 17.55 -14.18 14.12
CA VAL A 207 16.62 -13.35 14.93
C VAL A 207 17.38 -12.20 15.59
N ALA A 208 18.49 -12.49 16.26
CA ALA A 208 19.26 -11.48 16.98
C ALA A 208 19.91 -10.43 16.06
N ALA A 209 20.23 -10.80 14.82
CA ALA A 209 20.79 -9.88 13.83
C ALA A 209 19.74 -8.90 13.24
N ASN A 210 18.45 -9.27 13.24
CA ASN A 210 17.40 -8.55 12.50
C ASN A 210 16.25 -8.04 13.38
N THR A 211 16.27 -8.31 14.68
CA THR A 211 15.21 -7.90 15.61
C THR A 211 15.81 -7.51 16.97
N ASP A 212 14.98 -6.99 17.88
CA ASP A 212 15.35 -6.72 19.27
C ASP A 212 15.34 -7.99 20.18
N TYR A 213 15.13 -9.16 19.60
CA TYR A 213 15.06 -10.44 20.33
C TYR A 213 16.35 -11.24 20.13
N ASP A 214 16.77 -11.95 21.16
CA ASP A 214 18.02 -12.74 21.18
C ASP A 214 17.83 -14.23 20.85
N THR A 215 16.55 -14.72 20.84
CA THR A 215 16.24 -16.11 20.55
C THR A 215 14.94 -16.24 19.73
N THR A 216 14.85 -17.32 18.96
CA THR A 216 13.66 -17.73 18.22
C THR A 216 12.45 -17.94 19.15
N GLU A 217 12.67 -18.44 20.38
CA GLU A 217 11.60 -18.63 21.35
C GLU A 217 10.94 -17.30 21.73
N LYS A 218 11.73 -16.27 22.09
CA LYS A 218 11.20 -14.94 22.45
C LYS A 218 10.55 -14.24 21.26
N TYR A 219 11.13 -14.40 20.08
CA TYR A 219 10.56 -13.83 18.89
C TYR A 219 9.24 -14.51 18.50
N ASN A 220 9.12 -15.84 18.71
CA ASN A 220 7.86 -16.58 18.53
C ASN A 220 6.77 -16.09 19.51
N GLU A 221 7.12 -15.74 20.74
CA GLU A 221 6.16 -15.15 21.68
C GLU A 221 5.66 -13.79 21.17
N TYR A 222 6.55 -12.95 20.67
CA TYR A 222 6.19 -11.69 20.05
C TYR A 222 5.29 -11.89 18.82
N LEU A 223 5.65 -12.83 17.92
CA LEU A 223 4.84 -13.14 16.73
C LEU A 223 3.44 -13.63 17.12
N LYS A 224 3.34 -14.51 18.11
CA LYS A 224 2.04 -14.98 18.62
C LYS A 224 1.20 -13.83 19.18
N GLU A 225 1.80 -12.91 19.92
CA GLU A 225 1.04 -11.76 20.43
C GLU A 225 0.62 -10.80 19.29
N SER A 226 1.48 -10.60 18.30
CA SER A 226 1.14 -9.84 17.09
C SER A 226 -0.03 -10.48 16.30
N ILE A 227 0.01 -11.80 16.11
CA ILE A 227 -1.08 -12.57 15.47
C ILE A 227 -2.37 -12.46 16.29
N ARG A 228 -2.29 -12.64 17.62
CA ARG A 228 -3.46 -12.52 18.51
C ARG A 228 -4.10 -11.15 18.40
N SER A 229 -3.28 -10.09 18.35
CA SER A 229 -3.76 -8.72 18.18
C SER A 229 -4.43 -8.53 16.81
N SER A 230 -3.84 -9.08 15.75
CA SER A 230 -4.41 -9.04 14.40
C SER A 230 -5.74 -9.80 14.32
N ASN A 231 -5.79 -11.03 14.87
CA ASN A 231 -7.01 -11.84 14.95
C ASN A 231 -8.10 -11.11 15.75
N LYS A 232 -7.73 -10.49 16.89
CA LYS A 232 -8.67 -9.69 17.68
C LYS A 232 -9.25 -8.55 16.85
N ASN A 233 -8.43 -7.80 16.13
CA ASN A 233 -8.90 -6.70 15.29
C ASN A 233 -9.84 -7.20 14.17
N ALA A 234 -9.49 -8.30 13.51
CA ALA A 234 -10.32 -8.91 12.48
C ALA A 234 -11.68 -9.34 13.04
N LYS A 235 -11.70 -10.05 14.18
CA LYS A 235 -12.94 -10.50 14.84
C LYS A 235 -13.77 -9.36 15.41
N SER A 236 -13.13 -8.29 15.88
CA SER A 236 -13.83 -7.08 16.29
C SER A 236 -14.51 -6.41 15.10
N SER A 237 -13.82 -6.27 13.96
CA SER A 237 -14.38 -5.70 12.74
C SER A 237 -15.57 -6.53 12.22
N GLU A 238 -15.46 -7.86 12.21
CA GLU A 238 -16.55 -8.77 11.86
C GLU A 238 -17.76 -8.57 12.81
N ALA A 239 -17.50 -8.51 14.12
CA ALA A 239 -18.54 -8.28 15.11
C ALA A 239 -19.21 -6.90 14.94
N PHE A 240 -18.45 -5.86 14.59
CA PHE A 240 -19.00 -4.53 14.31
C PHE A 240 -19.95 -4.56 13.11
N MET A 241 -19.54 -5.19 11.99
CA MET A 241 -20.41 -5.30 10.82
C MET A 241 -21.73 -6.03 11.12
N ASN A 242 -21.71 -7.01 12.03
CA ASN A 242 -22.89 -7.73 12.48
C ASN A 242 -23.82 -6.91 13.41
N LEU A 243 -23.41 -5.71 13.83
CA LEU A 243 -24.28 -4.79 14.60
C LEU A 243 -25.27 -4.04 13.71
N GLY A 244 -25.05 -4.00 12.38
CA GLY A 244 -25.85 -3.22 11.44
C GLY A 244 -26.81 -4.07 10.62
N GLU A 245 -28.10 -3.68 10.60
CA GLU A 245 -29.06 -4.13 9.58
C GLU A 245 -29.12 -3.05 8.50
N PHE A 246 -28.55 -3.33 7.31
CA PHE A 246 -28.43 -2.38 6.20
C PHE A 246 -29.66 -2.46 5.28
N THR A 247 -30.10 -1.30 4.76
CA THR A 247 -31.21 -1.22 3.81
C THR A 247 -30.87 -1.83 2.44
N GLY A 248 -29.57 -1.94 2.12
CA GLY A 248 -29.08 -2.34 0.80
C GLY A 248 -28.95 -1.17 -0.19
N GLU A 249 -29.32 0.03 0.22
CA GLU A 249 -29.12 1.27 -0.53
C GLU A 249 -27.99 2.08 0.11
N TYR A 250 -27.39 2.99 -0.68
CA TYR A 250 -26.30 3.85 -0.25
C TYR A 250 -26.61 5.32 -0.53
N PRO A 251 -26.19 6.26 0.34
CA PRO A 251 -26.32 7.69 0.08
C PRO A 251 -25.61 8.05 -1.22
N GLU A 252 -26.27 8.78 -2.11
CA GLU A 252 -25.69 9.19 -3.38
C GLU A 252 -24.39 10.01 -3.17
N GLY A 253 -24.37 10.88 -2.16
CA GLY A 253 -23.17 11.67 -1.82
C GLY A 253 -21.95 10.81 -1.45
N LEU A 254 -22.15 9.75 -0.64
CA LEU A 254 -21.09 8.83 -0.26
C LEU A 254 -20.63 7.98 -1.44
N ALA A 255 -21.57 7.42 -2.21
CA ALA A 255 -21.26 6.60 -3.38
C ALA A 255 -20.51 7.41 -4.46
N ASN A 256 -20.97 8.65 -4.73
CA ASN A 256 -20.30 9.53 -5.68
C ASN A 256 -18.88 9.87 -5.25
N TYR A 257 -18.67 10.20 -3.98
CA TYR A 257 -17.34 10.44 -3.43
C TYR A 257 -16.38 9.27 -3.73
N TYR A 258 -16.78 8.03 -3.45
CA TYR A 258 -15.94 6.86 -3.68
C TYR A 258 -15.67 6.60 -5.16
N TYR A 259 -16.68 6.68 -6.03
CA TYR A 259 -16.47 6.49 -7.46
C TYR A 259 -15.52 7.54 -8.04
N ASP A 260 -15.64 8.80 -7.63
CA ASP A 260 -14.76 9.86 -8.09
C ASP A 260 -13.33 9.67 -7.54
N TYR A 261 -13.19 9.27 -6.27
CA TYR A 261 -11.90 8.96 -5.66
C TYR A 261 -11.18 7.81 -6.40
N TYR A 262 -11.84 6.68 -6.58
CA TYR A 262 -11.21 5.54 -7.24
C TYR A 262 -10.99 5.77 -8.75
N THR A 263 -11.81 6.57 -9.40
CA THR A 263 -11.59 7.01 -10.78
C THR A 263 -10.30 7.83 -10.89
N GLN A 264 -10.07 8.75 -9.97
CA GLN A 264 -8.83 9.53 -9.92
C GLN A 264 -7.62 8.63 -9.64
N MET A 265 -7.72 7.71 -8.69
CA MET A 265 -6.66 6.75 -8.37
C MET A 265 -6.32 5.86 -9.58
N TYR A 266 -7.34 5.31 -10.25
CA TYR A 266 -7.13 4.51 -11.46
C TYR A 266 -6.42 5.33 -12.55
N THR A 267 -6.88 6.56 -12.77
CA THR A 267 -6.29 7.48 -13.76
C THR A 267 -4.83 7.82 -13.42
N TYR A 268 -4.52 7.96 -12.14
CA TYR A 268 -3.15 8.24 -11.69
C TYR A 268 -2.19 7.09 -11.96
N TYR A 269 -2.59 5.85 -11.63
CA TYR A 269 -1.72 4.68 -11.76
C TYR A 269 -1.62 4.17 -13.20
N TYR A 270 -2.72 4.21 -13.95
CA TYR A 270 -2.80 3.56 -15.27
C TYR A 270 -2.97 4.54 -16.42
N GLY A 271 -3.25 5.80 -16.16
CA GLY A 271 -3.49 6.84 -17.16
C GLY A 271 -4.95 6.93 -17.60
N ALA A 272 -5.36 8.12 -18.07
CA ALA A 272 -6.72 8.39 -18.51
C ALA A 272 -7.14 7.56 -19.76
N ASP A 273 -6.20 7.26 -20.64
CA ASP A 273 -6.48 6.47 -21.85
C ASP A 273 -6.71 4.99 -21.50
N ALA A 274 -6.02 4.44 -20.49
CA ALA A 274 -6.28 3.10 -19.99
C ALA A 274 -7.68 2.99 -19.40
N LEU A 275 -8.13 4.00 -18.64
CA LEU A 275 -9.48 4.05 -18.09
C LEU A 275 -10.55 4.10 -19.21
N LYS A 276 -10.35 4.95 -20.24
CA LYS A 276 -11.25 5.02 -21.39
C LYS A 276 -11.33 3.70 -22.14
N GLN A 277 -10.19 3.02 -22.32
CA GLN A 277 -10.14 1.71 -22.97
C GLN A 277 -10.87 0.64 -22.13
N ALA A 278 -10.64 0.60 -20.83
CA ALA A 278 -11.32 -0.34 -19.91
C ALA A 278 -12.84 -0.11 -19.90
N ALA A 279 -13.28 1.14 -19.94
CA ALA A 279 -14.69 1.52 -19.92
C ALA A 279 -15.38 1.48 -21.31
N ALA A 280 -14.70 1.07 -22.38
CA ALA A 280 -15.21 1.18 -23.75
C ALA A 280 -16.49 0.38 -24.03
N SER A 281 -16.80 -0.65 -23.24
CA SER A 281 -18.03 -1.45 -23.32
C SER A 281 -19.14 -1.03 -22.35
N TYR A 282 -18.94 0.05 -21.60
CA TYR A 282 -19.88 0.58 -20.62
C TYR A 282 -20.48 1.91 -21.09
N ASP A 283 -21.65 2.27 -20.56
CA ASP A 283 -22.31 3.53 -20.88
C ASP A 283 -21.51 4.76 -20.36
N SER A 284 -20.74 4.55 -19.28
CA SER A 284 -19.86 5.57 -18.72
C SER A 284 -18.67 4.95 -17.98
N THR A 285 -17.61 5.75 -17.73
CA THR A 285 -16.52 5.35 -16.85
C THR A 285 -17.00 5.03 -15.44
N ARG A 286 -18.04 5.69 -14.98
CA ARG A 286 -18.66 5.44 -13.69
C ARG A 286 -19.32 4.05 -13.61
N ASP A 287 -19.99 3.61 -14.66
CA ASP A 287 -20.60 2.28 -14.70
C ASP A 287 -19.54 1.17 -14.73
N TYR A 288 -18.45 1.41 -15.46
CA TYR A 288 -17.26 0.55 -15.36
C TYR A 288 -16.72 0.49 -13.92
N MET A 289 -16.52 1.64 -13.26
CA MET A 289 -16.00 1.68 -11.90
C MET A 289 -16.93 1.02 -10.88
N LYS A 290 -18.25 1.10 -11.06
CA LYS A 290 -19.22 0.38 -10.22
C LYS A 290 -19.01 -1.14 -10.29
N GLU A 291 -18.82 -1.67 -11.48
CA GLU A 291 -18.57 -3.10 -11.66
C GLU A 291 -17.16 -3.49 -11.20
N TYR A 292 -16.16 -2.69 -11.55
CA TYR A 292 -14.75 -2.92 -11.18
C TYR A 292 -14.54 -2.96 -9.66
N LEU A 293 -15.16 -2.05 -8.93
CA LEU A 293 -15.06 -1.98 -7.46
C LEU A 293 -15.98 -2.99 -6.76
N GLY A 294 -17.11 -3.33 -7.36
CA GLY A 294 -17.99 -4.42 -6.99
C GLY A 294 -18.39 -4.45 -5.51
N GLU A 295 -18.37 -5.66 -4.94
CA GLU A 295 -18.76 -5.89 -3.53
C GLU A 295 -17.80 -5.27 -2.52
N GLY A 296 -16.52 -5.10 -2.86
CA GLY A 296 -15.54 -4.50 -1.95
C GLY A 296 -15.90 -3.06 -1.57
N LEU A 297 -16.36 -2.26 -2.55
CA LEU A 297 -16.82 -0.91 -2.26
C LEU A 297 -18.13 -0.91 -1.45
N ASN A 298 -19.02 -1.86 -1.70
CA ASN A 298 -20.24 -1.99 -0.92
C ASN A 298 -19.95 -2.28 0.55
N GLN A 299 -19.01 -3.17 0.83
CA GLN A 299 -18.55 -3.46 2.20
C GLN A 299 -17.94 -2.25 2.87
N GLN A 300 -17.12 -1.48 2.13
CA GLN A 300 -16.55 -0.23 2.64
C GLN A 300 -17.64 0.77 3.01
N MET A 301 -18.60 1.03 2.11
CA MET A 301 -19.69 1.96 2.38
C MET A 301 -20.58 1.50 3.55
N GLN A 302 -20.78 0.18 3.71
CA GLN A 302 -21.51 -0.37 4.88
C GLN A 302 -20.76 -0.11 6.19
N ALA A 303 -19.42 -0.32 6.21
CA ALA A 303 -18.61 -0.05 7.37
C ALA A 303 -18.65 1.44 7.75
N ASP A 304 -18.57 2.33 6.76
CA ASP A 304 -18.66 3.78 6.99
C ASP A 304 -20.02 4.20 7.52
N LEU A 305 -21.09 3.69 6.93
CA LEU A 305 -22.46 3.98 7.40
C LEU A 305 -22.69 3.47 8.82
N LEU A 306 -22.16 2.30 9.16
CA LEU A 306 -22.23 1.79 10.53
C LEU A 306 -21.54 2.75 11.51
N LEU A 307 -20.30 3.15 11.22
CA LEU A 307 -19.53 4.03 12.10
C LEU A 307 -20.14 5.42 12.18
N LEU A 308 -20.62 5.97 11.07
CA LEU A 308 -21.31 7.26 11.06
C LEU A 308 -22.64 7.18 11.85
N ALA A 309 -23.41 6.09 11.74
CA ALA A 309 -24.62 5.91 12.54
C ALA A 309 -24.33 5.77 14.04
N VAL A 310 -23.21 5.13 14.41
CA VAL A 310 -22.73 5.12 15.79
C VAL A 310 -22.38 6.54 16.25
N ALA A 311 -21.64 7.29 15.42
CA ALA A 311 -21.29 8.69 15.72
C ALA A 311 -22.56 9.56 15.91
N GLU A 312 -23.57 9.41 15.05
CA GLU A 312 -24.86 10.09 15.19
C GLU A 312 -25.55 9.73 16.52
N LYS A 313 -25.65 8.44 16.84
CA LYS A 313 -26.32 7.94 18.03
C LYS A 313 -25.65 8.36 19.33
N GLU A 314 -24.31 8.42 19.34
CA GLU A 314 -23.52 8.84 20.48
C GLU A 314 -23.28 10.36 20.52
N ASN A 315 -23.83 11.11 19.56
CA ASN A 315 -23.70 12.56 19.42
C ASN A 315 -22.22 13.03 19.38
N ILE A 316 -21.37 12.32 18.64
CA ILE A 316 -19.99 12.73 18.42
C ILE A 316 -20.00 13.96 17.51
N ALA A 317 -19.47 15.08 17.97
CA ALA A 317 -19.48 16.35 17.26
C ALA A 317 -18.08 16.75 16.79
N CYS A 318 -17.98 17.30 15.56
CA CYS A 318 -16.72 17.81 15.00
C CYS A 318 -16.36 19.18 15.58
N GLU A 319 -16.31 19.27 16.90
CA GLU A 319 -15.99 20.50 17.64
C GLU A 319 -15.43 20.14 19.03
N GLY A 320 -14.82 21.11 19.70
CA GLY A 320 -14.30 20.96 21.05
C GLY A 320 -12.86 20.43 21.09
N GLU A 321 -12.35 20.24 22.30
CA GLU A 321 -10.93 19.94 22.55
C GLU A 321 -10.49 18.60 21.93
N ASP A 322 -11.34 17.58 21.96
CA ASP A 322 -11.01 16.27 21.40
C ASP A 322 -10.89 16.33 19.87
N TYR A 323 -11.79 17.06 19.20
CA TYR A 323 -11.70 17.29 17.76
C TYR A 323 -10.44 18.06 17.37
N GLU A 324 -10.13 19.14 18.10
CA GLU A 324 -8.94 19.96 17.82
C GLU A 324 -7.65 19.12 18.05
N SER A 325 -7.59 18.32 19.10
CA SER A 325 -6.46 17.42 19.35
C SER A 325 -6.28 16.37 18.23
N TYR A 326 -7.37 15.82 17.70
CA TYR A 326 -7.34 14.91 16.57
C TYR A 326 -6.75 15.61 15.32
N ILE A 327 -7.24 16.81 15.01
CA ILE A 327 -6.75 17.59 13.87
C ILE A 327 -5.26 17.92 14.02
N GLU A 328 -4.80 18.35 15.20
CA GLU A 328 -3.39 18.61 15.46
C GLU A 328 -2.53 17.36 15.27
N GLY A 329 -3.01 16.19 15.70
CA GLY A 329 -2.36 14.91 15.47
C GLY A 329 -2.21 14.59 13.98
N VAL A 330 -3.27 14.75 13.19
CA VAL A 330 -3.24 14.55 11.73
C VAL A 330 -2.26 15.53 11.07
N LEU A 331 -2.30 16.80 11.42
CA LEU A 331 -1.39 17.82 10.86
C LEU A 331 0.07 17.51 11.17
N GLY A 332 0.37 17.01 12.38
CA GLY A 332 1.71 16.60 12.78
C GLY A 332 2.23 15.40 11.97
N GLN A 333 1.35 14.45 11.63
CA GLN A 333 1.72 13.27 10.84
C GLN A 333 1.96 13.60 9.36
N VAL A 334 1.11 14.45 8.76
CA VAL A 334 1.22 14.75 7.33
C VAL A 334 2.10 15.97 7.02
N GLY A 335 2.52 16.72 8.03
CA GLY A 335 3.41 17.87 7.89
C GLY A 335 2.81 19.01 7.06
N THR A 336 1.50 19.28 7.26
CA THR A 336 0.75 20.31 6.51
C THR A 336 -0.01 21.24 7.46
N SER A 337 -0.60 22.33 6.95
CA SER A 337 -1.49 23.21 7.69
C SER A 337 -2.95 22.75 7.60
N ARG A 338 -3.79 23.18 8.56
CA ARG A 338 -5.24 22.90 8.52
C ARG A 338 -5.89 23.45 7.25
N GLU A 339 -5.48 24.63 6.82
CA GLU A 339 -6.01 25.25 5.59
C GLU A 339 -5.67 24.40 4.37
N GLU A 340 -4.43 23.94 4.24
CA GLU A 340 -4.00 23.05 3.15
C GLU A 340 -4.72 21.71 3.20
N LEU A 341 -4.90 21.12 4.39
CA LEU A 341 -5.64 19.88 4.58
C LEU A 341 -7.09 20.01 4.09
N ILE A 342 -7.78 21.07 4.51
CA ILE A 342 -9.18 21.35 4.10
C ILE A 342 -9.25 21.68 2.60
N ASN A 343 -8.32 22.47 2.07
CA ASN A 343 -8.25 22.77 0.65
C ASN A 343 -8.02 21.51 -0.20
N GLN A 344 -7.23 20.59 0.29
CA GLN A 344 -6.87 19.36 -0.39
C GLN A 344 -8.02 18.34 -0.36
N TYR A 345 -8.59 18.03 0.82
CA TYR A 345 -9.53 16.93 1.02
C TYR A 345 -10.99 17.36 1.24
N GLY A 346 -11.21 18.61 1.61
CA GLY A 346 -12.51 19.12 2.02
C GLY A 346 -12.79 18.90 3.50
N GLU A 347 -13.56 19.81 4.08
CA GLU A 347 -13.97 19.73 5.49
C GLU A 347 -14.80 18.47 5.77
N GLY A 348 -15.68 18.08 4.82
CA GLY A 348 -16.49 16.87 4.96
C GLY A 348 -15.68 15.61 5.12
N PHE A 349 -14.57 15.45 4.39
CA PHE A 349 -13.67 14.31 4.55
C PHE A 349 -12.92 14.33 5.89
N VAL A 350 -12.46 15.51 6.33
CA VAL A 350 -11.78 15.67 7.63
C VAL A 350 -12.72 15.31 8.77
N ASN A 351 -13.96 15.79 8.71
CA ASN A 351 -15.00 15.45 9.68
C ASN A 351 -15.37 13.97 9.65
N TYR A 352 -15.51 13.38 8.45
CA TYR A 352 -15.74 11.95 8.28
C TYR A 352 -14.65 11.12 8.96
N SER A 353 -13.39 11.45 8.72
CA SER A 353 -12.26 10.72 9.31
C SER A 353 -12.29 10.77 10.84
N TYR A 354 -12.59 11.91 11.41
CA TYR A 354 -12.74 12.05 12.87
C TYR A 354 -13.93 11.25 13.41
N LEU A 355 -15.11 11.37 12.81
CA LEU A 355 -16.33 10.70 13.27
C LEU A 355 -16.17 9.18 13.23
N THR A 356 -15.62 8.64 12.14
CA THR A 356 -15.41 7.21 11.99
C THR A 356 -14.34 6.68 12.94
N ASP A 357 -13.24 7.42 13.14
CA ASP A 357 -12.20 7.09 14.12
C ASP A 357 -12.76 7.01 15.55
N ARG A 358 -13.51 8.02 15.97
CA ARG A 358 -14.10 8.05 17.31
C ARG A 358 -15.16 6.97 17.52
N ALA A 359 -16.00 6.74 16.51
CA ALA A 359 -16.99 5.67 16.56
C ALA A 359 -16.32 4.29 16.64
N TYR A 360 -15.25 4.07 15.87
CA TYR A 360 -14.47 2.83 15.93
C TYR A 360 -13.82 2.63 17.29
N ALA A 361 -13.16 3.67 17.83
CA ALA A 361 -12.55 3.61 19.15
C ALA A 361 -13.58 3.26 20.23
N LEU A 362 -14.75 3.88 20.19
CA LEU A 362 -15.86 3.61 21.11
C LEU A 362 -16.37 2.15 21.01
N LEU A 363 -16.55 1.62 19.80
CA LEU A 363 -16.92 0.21 19.61
C LEU A 363 -15.83 -0.72 20.12
N ASN A 364 -14.56 -0.41 19.85
CA ASN A 364 -13.42 -1.21 20.28
C ASN A 364 -13.29 -1.27 21.82
N ASP A 365 -13.61 -0.18 22.51
CA ASP A 365 -13.63 -0.14 23.99
C ASP A 365 -14.75 -1.03 24.57
N ARG A 366 -15.75 -1.35 23.80
CA ARG A 366 -16.87 -2.24 24.20
C ARG A 366 -16.64 -3.71 23.83
N VAL A 367 -15.50 -4.03 23.20
CA VAL A 367 -15.12 -5.41 22.86
C VAL A 367 -14.67 -6.16 24.12
N VAL A 368 -15.33 -7.28 24.38
CA VAL A 368 -15.00 -8.19 25.48
C VAL A 368 -14.66 -9.57 24.92
N VAL A 369 -13.46 -10.05 25.26
CA VAL A 369 -13.02 -11.40 24.91
C VAL A 369 -13.60 -12.39 25.95
N LYS A 370 -14.34 -13.40 25.51
CA LYS A 370 -15.01 -14.41 26.36
C LYS A 370 -14.61 -15.82 25.97
#